data_1a981913534c4c377eeea46ad14962a6
#
_entry.id   1a981913534c4c377eeea46ad14962a6
#
_cell.length_a   1.000
_cell.length_b   1.000
_cell.length_c   1.000
_cell.angle_alpha   90.00
_cell.angle_beta   90.00
_cell.angle_gamma   90.00
#
_symmetry.space_group_name_H-M   'P 1'
#
loop_
_entity.id
_entity.type
_entity.pdbx_description
1 polymer ?
#
loop_
_entity_poly.entity_id
_entity_poly.type
_entity_poly.pdbx_seq_one_letter_code
_entity_poly.pdbx_strand_id
1 'polypeptide(L)'
;MWTSIKTIQIPDKLTDAWQAGQVPGAALLGGGTYLAAIPDPAIHTLIALKKVVPLEISTDGEWLKIGGGVTLESLIGHSWPNSCAAISRAAKMSCPSRNIRNQRTVAGEVANFRQNSELVLLLHGLNPTLEIFENGVATEQPILEWEGEGIIVNLKIDTESVQNIDFLRFAPIPSAVPFLCVAGARFSDHARILVGGNVSGMHAVEFETTSIGSEEQNLVMEHAEDALLADHFGSVDYKLNLLRTALGRLGETL
;
A
#
# COMPACT_ATOMS: atom_id res chain seq x y z
N MET A 1 -9.55 1.85 -25.08
CA MET A 1 -9.61 0.37 -25.27
C MET A 1 -8.18 -0.11 -25.47
N TRP A 2 -7.76 -1.16 -24.79
CA TRP A 2 -6.42 -1.74 -24.94
C TRP A 2 -6.29 -2.44 -26.29
N THR A 3 -5.82 -1.72 -27.27
CA THR A 3 -5.65 -2.25 -28.63
C THR A 3 -4.30 -2.94 -28.85
N SER A 4 -3.32 -2.71 -27.94
CA SER A 4 -1.98 -3.29 -28.02
C SER A 4 -1.90 -4.73 -27.53
N ILE A 5 -2.80 -5.18 -26.65
CA ILE A 5 -2.75 -6.52 -26.05
C ILE A 5 -3.14 -7.58 -27.09
N LYS A 6 -2.21 -8.48 -27.36
CA LYS A 6 -2.36 -9.60 -28.31
C LYS A 6 -2.55 -10.94 -27.60
N THR A 7 -1.97 -11.09 -26.40
CA THR A 7 -1.91 -12.37 -25.71
C THR A 7 -2.14 -12.20 -24.21
N ILE A 8 -2.86 -13.14 -23.61
CA ILE A 8 -2.94 -13.30 -22.14
C ILE A 8 -2.49 -14.72 -21.83
N GLN A 9 -1.42 -14.84 -21.05
CA GLN A 9 -0.94 -16.12 -20.53
C GLN A 9 -1.44 -16.32 -19.11
N ILE A 10 -1.77 -17.56 -18.75
CA ILE A 10 -2.26 -17.94 -17.42
C ILE A 10 -1.39 -19.08 -16.92
N PRO A 11 -0.19 -18.80 -16.38
CA PRO A 11 0.72 -19.81 -15.89
C PRO A 11 0.14 -20.54 -14.66
N ASP A 12 0.55 -21.80 -14.50
CA ASP A 12 0.19 -22.63 -13.35
C ASP A 12 1.30 -22.70 -12.29
N LYS A 13 2.48 -22.08 -12.56
CA LYS A 13 3.63 -22.03 -11.66
C LYS A 13 4.21 -20.62 -11.59
N LEU A 14 4.73 -20.23 -10.42
CA LEU A 14 5.43 -18.95 -10.24
C LEU A 14 6.65 -18.81 -11.15
N THR A 15 7.41 -19.90 -11.35
CA THR A 15 8.56 -19.92 -12.26
C THR A 15 8.19 -19.54 -13.67
N ASP A 16 7.09 -20.10 -14.18
CA ASP A 16 6.63 -19.84 -15.55
C ASP A 16 6.09 -18.40 -15.66
N ALA A 17 5.39 -17.91 -14.63
CA ALA A 17 4.92 -16.54 -14.54
C ALA A 17 6.08 -15.54 -14.54
N TRP A 18 7.10 -15.80 -13.73
CA TRP A 18 8.31 -14.98 -13.67
C TRP A 18 9.03 -14.92 -15.02
N GLN A 19 9.34 -16.08 -15.61
CA GLN A 19 10.02 -16.15 -16.90
C GLN A 19 9.24 -15.45 -18.01
N ALA A 20 7.92 -15.66 -18.08
CA ALA A 20 7.07 -14.99 -19.05
C ALA A 20 7.01 -13.46 -18.84
N GLY A 21 7.09 -13.00 -17.60
CA GLY A 21 7.13 -11.59 -17.25
C GLY A 21 8.41 -10.86 -17.66
N GLN A 22 9.52 -11.59 -17.85
CA GLN A 22 10.80 -11.02 -18.28
C GLN A 22 10.89 -10.77 -19.82
N VAL A 23 9.90 -11.23 -20.56
CA VAL A 23 9.88 -11.04 -22.03
C VAL A 23 9.54 -9.56 -22.33
N PRO A 24 10.29 -8.88 -23.21
CA PRO A 24 9.98 -7.49 -23.60
C PRO A 24 8.52 -7.35 -24.07
N GLY A 25 7.84 -6.35 -23.55
CA GLY A 25 6.41 -6.11 -23.83
C GLY A 25 5.44 -7.02 -23.06
N ALA A 26 5.91 -7.80 -22.09
CA ALA A 26 5.08 -8.49 -21.13
C ALA A 26 4.85 -7.63 -19.88
N ALA A 27 3.69 -7.80 -19.23
CA ALA A 27 3.39 -7.21 -17.94
C ALA A 27 2.68 -8.21 -17.03
N LEU A 28 3.05 -8.23 -15.76
CA LEU A 28 2.39 -9.02 -14.73
C LEU A 28 1.00 -8.46 -14.46
N LEU A 29 -0.01 -9.33 -14.46
CA LEU A 29 -1.41 -8.98 -14.30
C LEU A 29 -1.95 -9.57 -12.99
N GLY A 30 -2.07 -8.74 -11.95
CA GLY A 30 -2.90 -9.03 -10.80
C GLY A 30 -4.37 -8.80 -11.14
N GLY A 31 -4.96 -7.72 -10.65
CA GLY A 31 -6.34 -7.32 -11.00
C GLY A 31 -6.50 -6.50 -12.28
N GLY A 32 -5.42 -6.02 -12.87
CA GLY A 32 -5.40 -5.28 -14.13
C GLY A 32 -5.99 -3.86 -14.10
N THR A 33 -6.45 -3.39 -12.97
CA THR A 33 -7.16 -2.11 -12.86
C THR A 33 -6.26 -0.90 -13.15
N TYR A 34 -5.00 -0.96 -12.77
CA TYR A 34 -4.01 0.07 -13.08
C TYR A 34 -3.61 0.04 -14.55
N LEU A 35 -3.23 -1.13 -15.03
CA LEU A 35 -2.86 -1.33 -16.43
C LEU A 35 -3.98 -0.91 -17.40
N ALA A 36 -5.26 -1.12 -17.03
CA ALA A 36 -6.40 -0.67 -17.82
C ALA A 36 -6.62 0.86 -17.77
N ALA A 37 -6.28 1.50 -16.66
CA ALA A 37 -6.43 2.94 -16.49
C ALA A 37 -5.33 3.73 -17.20
N ILE A 38 -4.12 3.19 -17.26
CA ILE A 38 -2.95 3.82 -17.91
C ILE A 38 -2.37 2.80 -18.92
N PRO A 39 -2.97 2.69 -20.11
CA PRO A 39 -2.50 1.76 -21.13
C PRO A 39 -1.12 2.16 -21.65
N ASP A 40 -0.19 1.21 -21.63
CA ASP A 40 1.11 1.36 -22.28
C ASP A 40 1.09 0.63 -23.63
N PRO A 41 1.32 1.32 -24.76
CA PRO A 41 1.33 0.71 -26.09
C PRO A 41 2.50 -0.28 -26.29
N ALA A 42 3.55 -0.21 -25.46
CA ALA A 42 4.65 -1.18 -25.50
C ALA A 42 4.25 -2.56 -24.94
N ILE A 43 3.19 -2.62 -24.11
CA ILE A 43 2.70 -3.86 -23.53
C ILE A 43 1.78 -4.54 -24.54
N HIS A 44 2.12 -5.79 -24.90
CA HIS A 44 1.32 -6.62 -25.82
C HIS A 44 0.99 -8.01 -25.25
N THR A 45 1.60 -8.41 -24.13
CA THR A 45 1.35 -9.69 -23.46
C THR A 45 1.07 -9.45 -21.97
N LEU A 46 -0.01 -10.04 -21.47
CA LEU A 46 -0.34 -10.01 -20.04
C LEU A 46 -0.13 -11.38 -19.42
N ILE A 47 0.53 -11.42 -18.26
CA ILE A 47 0.82 -12.63 -17.50
C ILE A 47 -0.08 -12.64 -16.26
N ALA A 48 -1.17 -13.41 -16.30
CA ALA A 48 -2.17 -13.43 -15.24
C ALA A 48 -1.68 -14.23 -14.02
N LEU A 49 -1.59 -13.56 -12.87
CA LEU A 49 -1.06 -14.13 -11.63
C LEU A 49 -2.09 -14.88 -10.78
N LYS A 50 -3.37 -14.82 -11.12
CA LYS A 50 -4.48 -15.33 -10.29
C LYS A 50 -4.42 -16.81 -9.92
N LYS A 51 -3.64 -17.63 -10.64
CA LYS A 51 -3.46 -19.06 -10.35
C LYS A 51 -2.21 -19.35 -9.53
N VAL A 52 -1.28 -18.41 -9.47
CA VAL A 52 0.05 -18.63 -8.90
C VAL A 52 0.30 -17.84 -7.62
N VAL A 53 -0.54 -16.86 -7.30
CA VAL A 53 -0.48 -16.14 -6.03
C VAL A 53 -1.71 -16.48 -5.17
N PRO A 54 -1.57 -16.55 -3.82
CA PRO A 54 -2.69 -16.80 -2.91
C PRO A 54 -3.77 -15.71 -3.00
N LEU A 55 -5.05 -16.12 -2.87
CA LEU A 55 -6.23 -15.26 -2.97
C LEU A 55 -6.95 -15.09 -1.62
N GLU A 56 -6.35 -15.54 -0.55
CA GLU A 56 -6.96 -15.60 0.79
C GLU A 56 -6.11 -14.88 1.84
N ILE A 57 -6.75 -14.56 2.95
CA ILE A 57 -6.12 -14.06 4.16
C ILE A 57 -6.13 -15.22 5.16
N SER A 58 -4.98 -15.54 5.74
CA SER A 58 -4.81 -16.62 6.69
C SER A 58 -3.99 -16.17 7.89
N THR A 59 -4.13 -16.89 9.01
CA THR A 59 -3.31 -16.68 10.20
C THR A 59 -2.42 -17.90 10.39
N ASP A 60 -1.13 -17.67 10.66
CA ASP A 60 -0.14 -18.69 10.93
C ASP A 60 0.67 -18.28 12.17
N GLY A 61 0.22 -18.75 13.33
CA GLY A 61 0.73 -18.30 14.63
C GLY A 61 0.48 -16.80 14.83
N GLU A 62 1.55 -16.06 15.03
CA GLU A 62 1.56 -14.61 15.23
C GLU A 62 1.44 -13.80 13.93
N TRP A 63 1.55 -14.49 12.79
CA TRP A 63 1.58 -13.88 11.49
C TRP A 63 0.21 -13.88 10.82
N LEU A 64 -0.23 -12.71 10.43
CA LEU A 64 -1.36 -12.53 9.51
C LEU A 64 -0.81 -12.46 8.09
N LYS A 65 -1.13 -13.46 7.26
CA LYS A 65 -0.70 -13.54 5.86
C LYS A 65 -1.81 -13.07 4.94
N ILE A 66 -1.51 -12.08 4.11
CA ILE A 66 -2.41 -11.56 3.08
C ILE A 66 -1.85 -11.98 1.73
N GLY A 67 -2.53 -12.88 1.03
CA GLY A 67 -2.12 -13.31 -0.31
C GLY A 67 -2.07 -12.14 -1.30
N GLY A 68 -1.08 -12.15 -2.20
CA GLY A 68 -0.88 -11.06 -3.17
C GLY A 68 -2.07 -10.84 -4.10
N GLY A 69 -2.87 -11.87 -4.35
CA GLY A 69 -4.09 -11.82 -5.15
C GLY A 69 -5.36 -11.45 -4.36
N VAL A 70 -5.28 -11.24 -3.05
CA VAL A 70 -6.43 -10.77 -2.24
C VAL A 70 -6.92 -9.44 -2.78
N THR A 71 -8.23 -9.32 -2.98
CA THR A 71 -8.82 -8.08 -3.50
C THR A 71 -9.08 -7.06 -2.39
N LEU A 72 -9.18 -5.79 -2.75
CA LEU A 72 -9.53 -4.74 -1.78
C LEU A 72 -10.92 -4.99 -1.17
N GLU A 73 -11.86 -5.55 -1.92
CA GLU A 73 -13.17 -5.90 -1.37
C GLU A 73 -13.08 -7.04 -0.35
N SER A 74 -12.17 -8.00 -0.56
CA SER A 74 -11.90 -9.06 0.42
C SER A 74 -11.30 -8.51 1.72
N LEU A 75 -10.40 -7.50 1.64
CA LEU A 75 -9.88 -6.80 2.83
C LEU A 75 -10.99 -6.14 3.64
N ILE A 76 -12.00 -5.56 2.98
CA ILE A 76 -13.12 -4.90 3.66
C ILE A 76 -14.00 -5.90 4.40
N GLY A 77 -14.18 -7.08 3.83
CA GLY A 77 -15.00 -8.14 4.40
C GLY A 77 -14.31 -9.01 5.45
N HIS A 78 -13.00 -8.84 5.64
CA HIS A 78 -12.22 -9.65 6.59
C HIS A 78 -12.43 -9.16 8.04
N SER A 79 -12.42 -10.10 8.98
CA SER A 79 -12.47 -9.81 10.42
C SER A 79 -11.04 -9.58 10.94
N TRP A 80 -10.64 -8.33 11.02
CA TRP A 80 -9.32 -7.93 11.48
C TRP A 80 -9.21 -7.95 13.00
N PRO A 81 -8.01 -8.23 13.56
CA PRO A 81 -7.69 -7.85 14.92
C PRO A 81 -7.92 -6.35 15.13
N ASN A 82 -8.34 -5.95 16.34
CA ASN A 82 -8.63 -4.54 16.63
C ASN A 82 -7.47 -3.60 16.27
N SER A 83 -6.24 -4.04 16.53
CA SER A 83 -5.01 -3.30 16.19
C SER A 83 -4.81 -3.06 14.69
N CYS A 84 -5.43 -3.88 13.82
CA CYS A 84 -5.34 -3.79 12.36
C CYS A 84 -6.65 -3.36 11.67
N ALA A 85 -7.68 -2.97 12.43
CA ALA A 85 -9.02 -2.69 11.89
C ALA A 85 -9.04 -1.57 10.83
N ALA A 86 -8.10 -0.63 10.88
CA ALA A 86 -7.99 0.47 9.91
C ALA A 86 -7.70 0.00 8.47
N ILE A 87 -7.16 -1.23 8.27
CA ILE A 87 -6.93 -1.79 6.93
C ILE A 87 -8.22 -1.85 6.12
N SER A 88 -9.33 -2.29 6.71
CA SER A 88 -10.65 -2.34 6.06
C SER A 88 -11.09 -0.95 5.58
N ARG A 89 -10.93 0.07 6.44
CA ARG A 89 -11.29 1.45 6.11
C ARG A 89 -10.38 2.02 5.02
N ALA A 90 -9.08 1.79 5.11
CA ALA A 90 -8.10 2.23 4.11
C ALA A 90 -8.38 1.61 2.73
N ALA A 91 -8.64 0.30 2.65
CA ALA A 91 -9.01 -0.38 1.42
C ALA A 91 -10.28 0.20 0.77
N LYS A 92 -11.29 0.56 1.59
CA LYS A 92 -12.53 1.17 1.11
C LYS A 92 -12.32 2.58 0.58
N MET A 93 -11.50 3.39 1.25
CA MET A 93 -11.23 4.79 0.88
C MET A 93 -10.33 4.89 -0.34
N SER A 94 -9.30 4.04 -0.46
CA SER A 94 -8.37 4.02 -1.61
C SER A 94 -9.05 3.73 -2.94
N CYS A 95 -10.26 3.13 -2.93
CA CYS A 95 -11.02 2.83 -4.14
C CYS A 95 -12.52 2.88 -3.86
N PRO A 96 -13.22 3.98 -4.18
CA PRO A 96 -14.65 4.14 -3.94
C PRO A 96 -15.54 3.13 -4.69
N SER A 97 -15.12 2.70 -5.90
CA SER A 97 -15.89 1.79 -6.73
C SER A 97 -15.75 0.33 -6.29
N ARG A 98 -16.86 -0.27 -5.86
CA ARG A 98 -16.91 -1.70 -5.49
C ARG A 98 -16.51 -2.62 -6.64
N ASN A 99 -16.93 -2.31 -7.87
CA ASN A 99 -16.59 -3.11 -9.04
C ASN A 99 -15.08 -3.14 -9.29
N ILE A 100 -14.41 -2.01 -9.05
CA ILE A 100 -12.95 -1.94 -9.17
C ILE A 100 -12.29 -2.65 -7.98
N ARG A 101 -12.79 -2.49 -6.76
CA ARG A 101 -12.24 -3.19 -5.58
C ARG A 101 -12.31 -4.71 -5.69
N ASN A 102 -13.32 -5.26 -6.35
CA ASN A 102 -13.43 -6.70 -6.63
C ASN A 102 -12.34 -7.24 -7.57
N GLN A 103 -11.62 -6.37 -8.25
CA GLN A 103 -10.52 -6.73 -9.17
C GLN A 103 -9.16 -6.28 -8.67
N ARG A 104 -9.09 -5.12 -8.01
CA ARG A 104 -7.85 -4.53 -7.53
C ARG A 104 -7.27 -5.37 -6.41
N THR A 105 -6.02 -5.82 -6.57
CA THR A 105 -5.33 -6.73 -5.64
C THR A 105 -4.37 -5.98 -4.72
N VAL A 106 -4.11 -6.55 -3.55
CA VAL A 106 -3.18 -5.95 -2.56
C VAL A 106 -1.77 -5.84 -3.15
N ALA A 107 -1.24 -6.92 -3.76
CA ALA A 107 0.08 -6.85 -4.41
C ALA A 107 0.10 -5.82 -5.55
N GLY A 108 -1.00 -5.70 -6.31
CA GLY A 108 -1.11 -4.67 -7.35
C GLY A 108 -1.14 -3.24 -6.80
N GLU A 109 -1.70 -3.00 -5.61
CA GLU A 109 -1.63 -1.70 -4.94
C GLU A 109 -0.21 -1.37 -4.47
N VAL A 110 0.45 -2.34 -3.83
CA VAL A 110 1.84 -2.18 -3.39
C VAL A 110 2.77 -1.93 -4.59
N ALA A 111 2.69 -2.76 -5.63
CA ALA A 111 3.54 -2.65 -6.82
C ALA A 111 3.32 -1.35 -7.61
N ASN A 112 2.11 -0.79 -7.57
CA ASN A 112 1.82 0.49 -8.21
C ASN A 112 2.29 1.70 -7.40
N PHE A 113 2.59 1.52 -6.13
CA PHE A 113 3.17 2.50 -5.21
C PHE A 113 2.53 3.90 -5.29
N ARG A 114 1.20 3.98 -5.21
CA ARG A 114 0.53 5.29 -5.22
C ARG A 114 0.65 5.98 -3.87
N GLN A 115 1.46 7.01 -3.79
CA GLN A 115 1.70 7.82 -2.58
C GLN A 115 0.43 8.47 -2.00
N ASN A 116 -0.62 8.55 -2.80
CA ASN A 116 -1.93 9.10 -2.42
C ASN A 116 -2.99 8.00 -2.18
N SER A 117 -2.57 6.75 -1.99
CA SER A 117 -3.45 5.65 -1.59
C SER A 117 -3.37 5.44 -0.08
N GLU A 118 -4.49 5.56 0.60
CA GLU A 118 -4.59 5.33 2.05
C GLU A 118 -4.12 3.93 2.44
N LEU A 119 -4.45 2.92 1.61
CA LEU A 119 -4.04 1.55 1.85
C LEU A 119 -2.53 1.37 1.68
N VAL A 120 -1.95 1.93 0.62
CA VAL A 120 -0.49 1.85 0.38
C VAL A 120 0.25 2.51 1.53
N LEU A 121 -0.18 3.71 1.93
CA LEU A 121 0.43 4.44 3.03
C LEU A 121 0.35 3.66 4.35
N LEU A 122 -0.82 3.11 4.67
CA LEU A 122 -1.04 2.34 5.89
C LEU A 122 -0.20 1.04 5.91
N LEU A 123 -0.12 0.33 4.77
CA LEU A 123 0.72 -0.86 4.65
C LEU A 123 2.20 -0.52 4.83
N HIS A 124 2.70 0.57 4.25
CA HIS A 124 4.08 1.01 4.48
C HIS A 124 4.31 1.43 5.95
N GLY A 125 3.29 1.99 6.61
CA GLY A 125 3.34 2.27 8.05
C GLY A 125 3.50 1.01 8.89
N LEU A 126 2.79 -0.06 8.53
CA LEU A 126 2.91 -1.37 9.16
C LEU A 126 4.24 -2.07 8.85
N ASN A 127 4.88 -1.73 7.73
CA ASN A 127 6.09 -2.38 7.24
C ASN A 127 6.02 -3.92 7.23
N PRO A 128 4.98 -4.53 6.60
CA PRO A 128 4.88 -5.97 6.53
C PRO A 128 6.08 -6.58 5.80
N THR A 129 6.42 -7.81 6.17
CA THR A 129 7.36 -8.60 5.39
C THR A 129 6.69 -9.08 4.11
N LEU A 130 7.28 -8.74 2.97
CA LEU A 130 6.86 -9.24 1.66
C LEU A 130 7.53 -10.59 1.40
N GLU A 131 6.74 -11.58 1.00
CA GLU A 131 7.25 -12.79 0.35
C GLU A 131 7.26 -12.54 -1.16
N ILE A 132 8.44 -12.54 -1.75
CA ILE A 132 8.66 -12.17 -3.16
C ILE A 132 9.28 -13.34 -3.89
N PHE A 133 8.75 -13.64 -5.07
CA PHE A 133 9.32 -14.64 -5.97
C PHE A 133 10.05 -13.97 -7.11
N GLU A 134 11.34 -14.25 -7.21
CA GLU A 134 12.23 -13.71 -8.24
C GLU A 134 13.30 -14.75 -8.62
N ASN A 135 13.66 -14.84 -9.90
CA ASN A 135 14.73 -15.72 -10.40
C ASN A 135 14.63 -17.19 -9.93
N GLY A 136 13.41 -17.70 -9.71
CA GLY A 136 13.19 -19.07 -9.25
C GLY A 136 13.30 -19.27 -7.74
N VAL A 137 13.50 -18.20 -6.97
CA VAL A 137 13.68 -18.23 -5.51
C VAL A 137 12.62 -17.37 -4.84
N ALA A 138 12.07 -17.83 -3.72
CA ALA A 138 11.27 -17.02 -2.83
C ALA A 138 12.17 -16.38 -1.76
N THR A 139 12.05 -15.07 -1.59
CA THR A 139 12.78 -14.27 -0.59
C THR A 139 11.80 -13.50 0.26
N GLU A 140 12.24 -13.06 1.44
CA GLU A 140 11.47 -12.23 2.35
C GLU A 140 12.21 -10.93 2.64
N GLN A 141 11.50 -9.80 2.59
CA GLN A 141 12.05 -8.50 2.94
C GLN A 141 10.95 -7.54 3.40
N PRO A 142 11.26 -6.54 4.24
CA PRO A 142 10.30 -5.49 4.61
C PRO A 142 9.81 -4.71 3.39
N ILE A 143 8.54 -4.28 3.40
CA ILE A 143 7.98 -3.49 2.28
C ILE A 143 8.74 -2.17 2.04
N LEU A 144 9.31 -1.57 3.09
CA LEU A 144 10.09 -0.33 2.98
C LEU A 144 11.45 -0.51 2.28
N GLU A 145 11.95 -1.76 2.20
CA GLU A 145 13.20 -2.10 1.53
C GLU A 145 12.99 -2.63 0.11
N TRP A 146 11.73 -2.81 -0.29
CA TRP A 146 11.43 -3.39 -1.59
C TRP A 146 11.58 -2.37 -2.73
N GLU A 147 12.41 -2.70 -3.70
CA GLU A 147 12.76 -1.84 -4.84
C GLU A 147 11.85 -2.00 -6.07
N GLY A 148 10.77 -2.79 -5.95
CA GLY A 148 9.76 -2.91 -7.01
C GLY A 148 9.93 -4.14 -7.92
N GLU A 149 10.87 -5.03 -7.63
CA GLU A 149 11.13 -6.22 -8.44
C GLU A 149 10.50 -7.49 -7.87
N GLY A 150 10.27 -8.48 -8.72
CA GLY A 150 9.69 -9.77 -8.32
C GLY A 150 8.16 -9.83 -8.37
N ILE A 151 7.63 -10.99 -8.03
CA ILE A 151 6.19 -11.24 -7.87
C ILE A 151 5.89 -11.27 -6.36
N ILE A 152 5.14 -10.33 -5.86
CA ILE A 152 4.67 -10.33 -4.47
C ILE A 152 3.67 -11.48 -4.31
N VAL A 153 4.06 -12.48 -3.52
CA VAL A 153 3.26 -13.69 -3.24
C VAL A 153 2.37 -13.45 -2.03
N ASN A 154 2.95 -12.98 -0.92
CA ASN A 154 2.24 -12.67 0.32
C ASN A 154 2.79 -11.39 0.97
N LEU A 155 1.93 -10.77 1.80
CA LEU A 155 2.33 -9.79 2.81
C LEU A 155 2.12 -10.44 4.17
N LYS A 156 3.10 -10.35 5.06
CA LYS A 156 3.06 -10.91 6.42
C LYS A 156 3.10 -9.78 7.43
N ILE A 157 2.10 -9.70 8.30
CA ILE A 157 2.01 -8.72 9.39
C ILE A 157 2.19 -9.48 10.71
N ASP A 158 3.15 -9.05 11.53
CA ASP A 158 3.29 -9.52 12.90
C ASP A 158 2.21 -8.85 13.77
N THR A 159 1.18 -9.60 14.11
CA THR A 159 0.03 -9.06 14.86
C THR A 159 0.28 -8.91 16.35
N GLU A 160 1.33 -9.50 16.90
CA GLU A 160 1.70 -9.34 18.31
C GLU A 160 2.46 -8.02 18.54
N SER A 161 3.32 -7.64 17.60
CA SER A 161 4.04 -6.39 17.69
C SER A 161 3.14 -5.16 17.46
N VAL A 162 2.12 -5.28 16.58
CA VAL A 162 1.23 -4.17 16.23
C VAL A 162 0.21 -3.89 17.34
N GLN A 163 0.31 -2.72 17.97
CA GLN A 163 -0.61 -2.26 19.02
C GLN A 163 -1.81 -1.51 18.45
N ASN A 164 -1.57 -0.61 17.51
CA ASN A 164 -2.61 0.14 16.81
C ASN A 164 -2.11 0.73 15.50
N ILE A 165 -3.02 0.91 14.56
CA ILE A 165 -2.79 1.64 13.31
C ILE A 165 -3.98 2.53 13.01
N ASP A 166 -3.71 3.70 12.48
CA ASP A 166 -4.74 4.60 12.00
C ASP A 166 -4.23 5.51 10.89
N PHE A 167 -5.13 6.22 10.23
CA PHE A 167 -4.78 7.22 9.22
C PHE A 167 -5.82 8.33 9.15
N LEU A 168 -5.34 9.49 8.74
CA LEU A 168 -6.16 10.66 8.43
C LEU A 168 -5.91 11.07 6.97
N ARG A 169 -6.96 11.54 6.32
CA ARG A 169 -6.90 11.98 4.94
C ARG A 169 -7.57 13.33 4.76
N PHE A 170 -7.04 14.12 3.86
CA PHE A 170 -7.61 15.40 3.44
C PHE A 170 -7.84 15.35 1.94
N ALA A 171 -9.09 15.47 1.55
CA ALA A 171 -9.53 15.43 0.17
C ALA A 171 -10.73 16.36 -0.02
N PRO A 172 -10.96 16.92 -1.22
CA PRO A 172 -12.05 17.88 -1.46
C PRO A 172 -13.43 17.27 -1.28
N ILE A 173 -13.58 15.98 -1.57
CA ILE A 173 -14.79 15.18 -1.33
C ILE A 173 -14.41 13.76 -0.89
N PRO A 174 -15.29 13.00 -0.22
CA PRO A 174 -14.98 11.67 0.29
C PRO A 174 -14.49 10.66 -0.76
N SER A 175 -14.93 10.79 -2.01
CA SER A 175 -14.54 9.89 -3.11
C SER A 175 -13.33 10.36 -3.91
N ALA A 176 -12.79 11.54 -3.63
CA ALA A 176 -11.59 12.03 -4.31
C ALA A 176 -10.32 11.43 -3.71
N VAL A 177 -9.27 11.40 -4.50
CA VAL A 177 -7.92 11.08 -4.05
C VAL A 177 -7.46 12.14 -3.05
N PRO A 178 -6.87 11.77 -1.91
CA PRO A 178 -6.38 12.74 -0.94
C PRO A 178 -5.18 13.52 -1.48
N PHE A 179 -5.16 14.83 -1.22
CA PHE A 179 -4.00 15.67 -1.47
C PHE A 179 -3.00 15.66 -0.29
N LEU A 180 -3.46 15.20 0.88
CA LEU A 180 -2.63 14.90 2.03
C LEU A 180 -3.22 13.69 2.76
N CYS A 181 -2.38 12.72 3.08
CA CYS A 181 -2.73 11.55 3.88
C CYS A 181 -1.60 11.31 4.88
N VAL A 182 -1.96 11.00 6.12
CA VAL A 182 -1.01 10.70 7.19
C VAL A 182 -1.43 9.38 7.81
N ALA A 183 -0.53 8.41 7.83
CA ALA A 183 -0.76 7.12 8.49
C ALA A 183 0.19 6.98 9.68
N GLY A 184 -0.27 6.33 10.72
CA GLY A 184 0.52 6.01 11.89
C GLY A 184 0.36 4.55 12.28
N ALA A 185 1.45 3.95 12.72
CA ALA A 185 1.48 2.63 13.32
C ALA A 185 2.24 2.69 14.64
N ARG A 186 1.64 2.12 15.70
CA ARG A 186 2.27 1.91 17.00
C ARG A 186 2.52 0.43 17.19
N PHE A 187 3.75 0.13 17.55
CA PHE A 187 4.23 -1.19 17.87
C PHE A 187 4.51 -1.32 19.38
N SER A 188 4.93 -2.48 19.82
CA SER A 188 5.25 -2.73 21.22
C SER A 188 6.45 -1.92 21.74
N ASP A 189 7.37 -1.54 20.88
CA ASP A 189 8.67 -0.91 21.21
C ASP A 189 8.95 0.39 20.42
N HIS A 190 8.23 0.66 19.35
CA HIS A 190 8.43 1.85 18.51
C HIS A 190 7.11 2.36 17.92
N ALA A 191 7.17 3.50 17.22
CA ALA A 191 6.08 4.02 16.40
C ALA A 191 6.60 4.53 15.07
N ARG A 192 5.73 4.56 14.06
CA ARG A 192 6.06 5.06 12.72
C ARG A 192 4.94 5.94 12.20
N ILE A 193 5.31 7.07 11.60
CA ILE A 193 4.40 7.98 10.89
C ILE A 193 4.83 8.08 9.44
N LEU A 194 3.86 8.03 8.55
CA LEU A 194 4.05 8.24 7.12
C LEU A 194 3.20 9.41 6.64
N VAL A 195 3.81 10.21 5.77
CA VAL A 195 3.15 11.31 5.07
C VAL A 195 3.14 11.03 3.58
N GLY A 196 1.96 11.10 2.99
CA GLY A 196 1.72 10.89 1.56
C GLY A 196 0.66 11.85 1.02
N GLY A 197 0.26 11.65 -0.22
CA GLY A 197 -0.64 12.54 -0.94
C GLY A 197 0.06 13.22 -2.11
N ASN A 198 -0.10 14.53 -2.27
CA ASN A 198 0.68 15.32 -3.22
C ASN A 198 2.01 15.77 -2.58
N VAL A 199 2.97 14.85 -2.56
CA VAL A 199 4.29 15.00 -1.95
C VAL A 199 5.37 14.55 -2.94
N SER A 200 6.61 15.02 -2.76
CA SER A 200 7.77 14.66 -3.61
C SER A 200 8.32 13.24 -3.36
N GLY A 201 7.64 12.45 -2.55
CA GLY A 201 7.97 11.09 -2.15
C GLY A 201 7.14 10.74 -0.92
N MET A 202 6.97 9.45 -0.63
CA MET A 202 6.39 9.04 0.64
C MET A 202 7.46 9.17 1.72
N HIS A 203 7.15 9.87 2.81
CA HIS A 203 8.08 10.11 3.91
C HIS A 203 7.68 9.27 5.11
N ALA A 204 8.60 8.42 5.56
CA ALA A 204 8.46 7.61 6.77
C ALA A 204 9.39 8.15 7.85
N VAL A 205 8.87 8.36 9.04
CA VAL A 205 9.64 8.70 10.24
C VAL A 205 9.35 7.65 11.30
N GLU A 206 10.39 7.03 11.81
CA GLU A 206 10.32 6.03 12.87
C GLU A 206 10.89 6.59 14.17
N PHE A 207 10.31 6.21 15.28
CA PHE A 207 10.65 6.69 16.62
C PHE A 207 10.89 5.49 17.55
N GLU A 208 11.94 5.54 18.35
CA GLU A 208 12.23 4.56 19.42
C GLU A 208 11.28 4.71 20.64
N THR A 209 10.11 5.29 20.44
CA THR A 209 9.08 5.49 21.46
C THR A 209 7.72 5.06 20.92
N THR A 210 6.86 4.59 21.80
CA THR A 210 5.50 4.19 21.46
C THR A 210 4.48 5.34 21.53
N SER A 211 4.88 6.51 22.04
CA SER A 211 4.00 7.68 22.13
C SER A 211 4.44 8.75 21.12
N ILE A 212 3.47 9.35 20.45
CA ILE A 212 3.70 10.42 19.48
C ILE A 212 3.40 11.75 20.16
N GLY A 213 4.39 12.25 20.91
CA GLY A 213 4.34 13.54 21.60
C GLY A 213 4.73 14.72 20.69
N SER A 214 4.96 15.87 21.31
CA SER A 214 5.28 17.10 20.59
C SER A 214 6.64 17.03 19.86
N GLU A 215 7.62 16.30 20.43
CA GLU A 215 8.95 16.15 19.82
C GLU A 215 8.87 15.34 18.53
N GLU A 216 8.18 14.19 18.56
CA GLU A 216 7.97 13.32 17.42
C GLU A 216 7.16 14.04 16.32
N GLN A 217 6.12 14.78 16.71
CA GLN A 217 5.33 15.58 15.76
C GLN A 217 6.18 16.66 15.07
N ASN A 218 7.06 17.35 15.80
CA ASN A 218 7.97 18.34 15.21
C ASN A 218 8.94 17.70 14.23
N LEU A 219 9.49 16.53 14.56
CA LEU A 219 10.38 15.79 13.65
C LEU A 219 9.68 15.41 12.34
N VAL A 220 8.41 14.94 12.40
CA VAL A 220 7.62 14.68 11.19
C VAL A 220 7.38 15.95 10.39
N MET A 221 7.09 17.06 11.06
CA MET A 221 6.86 18.36 10.40
C MET A 221 8.10 18.83 9.64
N GLU A 222 9.29 18.74 10.24
CA GLU A 222 10.56 19.09 9.61
C GLU A 222 10.84 18.25 8.37
N HIS A 223 10.65 16.93 8.46
CA HIS A 223 10.85 16.02 7.31
C HIS A 223 9.82 16.23 6.19
N ALA A 224 8.61 16.64 6.53
CA ALA A 224 7.54 16.82 5.55
C ALA A 224 7.57 18.20 4.87
N GLU A 225 8.21 19.21 5.44
CA GLU A 225 8.20 20.58 4.91
C GLU A 225 8.75 20.64 3.48
N ASP A 226 9.89 20.02 3.23
CA ASP A 226 10.52 19.97 1.91
C ASP A 226 9.81 19.01 0.94
N ALA A 227 8.97 18.13 1.46
CA ALA A 227 8.28 17.11 0.68
C ALA A 227 6.91 17.57 0.17
N LEU A 228 6.22 18.43 0.91
CA LEU A 228 4.88 18.89 0.57
C LEU A 228 4.92 19.81 -0.65
N LEU A 229 4.08 19.51 -1.64
CA LEU A 229 3.97 20.30 -2.86
C LEU A 229 2.73 21.19 -2.81
N ALA A 230 2.88 22.47 -3.16
CA ALA A 230 1.73 23.35 -3.40
C ALA A 230 0.96 22.90 -4.64
N ASP A 231 -0.36 22.99 -4.59
CA ASP A 231 -1.27 22.67 -5.70
C ASP A 231 -2.56 23.50 -5.61
N HIS A 232 -3.53 23.17 -6.47
CA HIS A 232 -4.82 23.83 -6.47
C HIS A 232 -5.69 23.58 -5.22
N PHE A 233 -5.29 22.65 -4.34
CA PHE A 233 -5.96 22.40 -3.05
C PHE A 233 -5.37 23.23 -1.91
N GLY A 234 -4.16 23.77 -2.05
CA GLY A 234 -3.57 24.65 -1.05
C GLY A 234 -2.06 24.86 -1.21
N SER A 235 -1.58 25.87 -0.48
CA SER A 235 -0.16 26.16 -0.31
C SER A 235 0.50 25.10 0.59
N VAL A 236 1.83 25.08 0.61
CA VAL A 236 2.62 24.26 1.54
C VAL A 236 2.25 24.58 2.99
N ASP A 237 2.17 25.88 3.36
CA ASP A 237 1.79 26.30 4.73
C ASP A 237 0.41 25.77 5.14
N TYR A 238 -0.55 25.79 4.22
CA TYR A 238 -1.87 25.22 4.49
C TYR A 238 -1.80 23.72 4.77
N LYS A 239 -1.04 22.99 3.95
CA LYS A 239 -0.86 21.54 4.13
C LYS A 239 -0.08 21.21 5.39
N LEU A 240 0.92 22.01 5.77
CA LEU A 240 1.62 21.90 7.06
C LEU A 240 0.67 22.08 8.25
N ASN A 241 -0.26 23.03 8.20
CA ASN A 241 -1.27 23.20 9.25
C ASN A 241 -2.22 21.99 9.35
N LEU A 242 -2.60 21.40 8.21
CA LEU A 242 -3.38 20.17 8.19
C LEU A 242 -2.58 18.98 8.73
N LEU A 243 -1.31 18.86 8.37
CA LEU A 243 -0.39 17.83 8.88
C LEU A 243 -0.28 17.92 10.40
N ARG A 244 -0.05 19.11 10.95
CA ARG A 244 -0.01 19.32 12.42
C ARG A 244 -1.31 18.86 13.09
N THR A 245 -2.46 19.17 12.49
CA THR A 245 -3.76 18.73 13.00
C THR A 245 -3.90 17.20 12.94
N ALA A 246 -3.41 16.58 11.87
CA ALA A 246 -3.43 15.12 11.73
C ALA A 246 -2.55 14.43 12.76
N LEU A 247 -1.34 14.94 12.97
CA LEU A 247 -0.40 14.40 13.96
C LEU A 247 -0.94 14.47 15.37
N GLY A 248 -1.55 15.61 15.75
CA GLY A 248 -2.22 15.74 17.06
C GLY A 248 -3.30 14.67 17.26
N ARG A 249 -4.17 14.46 16.26
CA ARG A 249 -5.23 13.43 16.33
C ARG A 249 -4.69 12.00 16.33
N LEU A 250 -3.67 11.73 15.53
CA LEU A 250 -3.03 10.41 15.52
C LEU A 250 -2.35 10.12 16.87
N GLY A 251 -1.70 11.11 17.49
CA GLY A 251 -1.11 10.95 18.81
C GLY A 251 -2.13 10.63 19.92
N GLU A 252 -3.41 11.02 19.73
CA GLU A 252 -4.50 10.67 20.66
C GLU A 252 -5.07 9.26 20.40
N THR A 253 -4.99 8.76 19.17
CA THR A 253 -5.62 7.50 18.75
C THR A 253 -4.65 6.34 18.67
N LEU A 254 -3.38 6.58 18.43
CA LEU A 254 -2.31 5.59 18.46
C LEU A 254 -1.80 5.40 19.88
#